data_aaf98e447db1bb664e03a57a0edafa07
#
_entry.id   aaf98e447db1bb664e03a57a0edafa07
#
_cell.length_a   1.000
_cell.length_b   1.000
_cell.length_c   1.000
_cell.angle_alpha   90.00
_cell.angle_beta   90.00
_cell.angle_gamma   90.00
#
_symmetry.space_group_name_H-M   'P 1'
#
loop_
_entity.id
_entity.type
_entity.pdbx_description
1 polymer ?
#
loop_
_entity_poly.entity_id
_entity_poly.type
_entity_poly.pdbx_seq_one_letter_code
_entity_poly.pdbx_strand_id
1 'polypeptide(L)'
;CVIQDDAVEIAAKMHDANMLVFATPVYYYCVSGQLKTMLDRANPLFDTDYAFTKAYLLATAAEDAPETFAGTEKAVQGWVDCFLRCALAGAVFAGGVNGVGEIAGHIALEQAYQMGKEV
;
A
#
# COMPACT_ATOMS: atom_id res chain seq x y z
N CYS A 1 -18.11 -12.49 -4.18
CA CYS A 1 -17.25 -13.50 -3.56
C CYS A 1 -18.07 -14.34 -2.59
N VAL A 2 -17.85 -15.65 -2.57
CA VAL A 2 -18.58 -16.58 -1.68
C VAL A 2 -17.95 -16.67 -0.28
N ILE A 3 -16.72 -16.21 -0.13
CA ILE A 3 -15.99 -16.22 1.14
C ILE A 3 -16.49 -15.04 2.00
N GLN A 4 -17.00 -15.35 3.18
CA GLN A 4 -17.46 -14.37 4.16
C GLN A 4 -16.39 -14.23 5.25
N ASP A 5 -15.61 -13.17 5.17
CA ASP A 5 -14.54 -12.80 6.11
C ASP A 5 -14.38 -11.27 6.12
N ASP A 6 -13.40 -10.77 6.87
CA ASP A 6 -13.14 -9.33 7.04
C ASP A 6 -12.85 -8.60 5.71
N ALA A 7 -12.42 -9.32 4.67
CA ALA A 7 -12.16 -8.71 3.37
C ALA A 7 -13.43 -8.11 2.71
N VAL A 8 -14.60 -8.64 3.03
CA VAL A 8 -15.88 -8.08 2.55
C VAL A 8 -16.11 -6.69 3.12
N GLU A 9 -15.91 -6.52 4.42
CA GLU A 9 -16.05 -5.23 5.10
C GLU A 9 -14.94 -4.24 4.66
N ILE A 10 -13.70 -4.72 4.55
CA ILE A 10 -12.58 -3.90 4.10
C ILE A 10 -12.83 -3.40 2.67
N ALA A 11 -13.27 -4.26 1.76
CA ALA A 11 -13.58 -3.85 0.40
C ALA A 11 -14.70 -2.79 0.35
N ALA A 12 -15.74 -2.92 1.18
CA ALA A 12 -16.79 -1.90 1.28
C ALA A 12 -16.23 -0.55 1.78
N LYS A 13 -15.35 -0.57 2.80
CA LYS A 13 -14.68 0.64 3.29
C LYS A 13 -13.76 1.26 2.22
N MET A 14 -13.03 0.44 1.46
CA MET A 14 -12.22 0.91 0.34
C MET A 14 -13.07 1.60 -0.72
N HIS A 15 -14.23 1.03 -1.06
CA HIS A 15 -15.16 1.60 -2.04
C HIS A 15 -15.53 3.05 -1.70
N ASP A 16 -15.82 3.32 -0.43
CA ASP A 16 -16.32 4.61 0.04
C ASP A 16 -15.20 5.59 0.45
N ALA A 17 -13.96 5.13 0.52
CA ALA A 17 -12.82 5.98 0.87
C ALA A 17 -12.43 6.91 -0.27
N ASN A 18 -12.05 8.15 0.04
CA ASN A 18 -11.57 9.10 -0.97
C ASN A 18 -10.12 8.79 -1.41
N MET A 19 -9.36 8.13 -0.54
CA MET A 19 -7.99 7.69 -0.80
C MET A 19 -7.69 6.39 -0.07
N LEU A 20 -6.64 5.70 -0.53
CA LEU A 20 -6.15 4.47 0.08
C LEU A 20 -4.68 4.64 0.50
N VAL A 21 -4.33 4.14 1.66
CA VAL A 21 -2.94 4.06 2.12
C VAL A 21 -2.61 2.60 2.37
N PHE A 22 -1.69 2.06 1.59
CA PHE A 22 -1.18 0.71 1.77
C PHE A 22 0.10 0.74 2.59
N ALA A 23 0.18 -0.06 3.65
CA ALA A 23 1.37 -0.21 4.47
C ALA A 23 1.79 -1.69 4.49
N THR A 24 3.05 -1.96 4.21
CA THR A 24 3.55 -3.33 4.11
C THR A 24 5.03 -3.44 4.46
N PRO A 25 5.46 -4.48 5.19
CA PRO A 25 6.86 -4.88 5.13
C PRO A 25 7.17 -5.43 3.72
N VAL A 26 8.43 -5.31 3.32
CA VAL A 26 8.90 -5.97 2.11
C VAL A 26 9.36 -7.39 2.47
N TYR A 27 8.74 -8.37 1.87
CA TYR A 27 9.12 -9.77 1.99
C TYR A 27 9.46 -10.33 0.60
N TYR A 28 10.68 -10.83 0.43
CA TYR A 28 11.17 -11.33 -0.86
C TYR A 28 10.90 -10.34 -2.01
N TYR A 29 11.29 -9.07 -1.78
CA TYR A 29 11.20 -7.98 -2.77
C TYR A 29 9.77 -7.64 -3.22
N CYS A 30 8.75 -8.00 -2.43
CA CYS A 30 7.36 -7.77 -2.78
C CYS A 30 6.53 -7.40 -1.54
N VAL A 31 5.26 -7.09 -1.75
CA VAL A 31 4.29 -6.89 -0.66
C VAL A 31 4.12 -8.15 0.18
N SER A 32 3.71 -7.99 1.43
CA SER A 32 3.38 -9.14 2.27
C SER A 32 2.24 -9.98 1.67
N GLY A 33 2.24 -11.28 1.94
CA GLY A 33 1.17 -12.17 1.48
C GLY A 33 -0.21 -11.74 1.94
N GLN A 34 -0.33 -11.19 3.15
CA GLN A 34 -1.59 -10.66 3.68
C GLN A 34 -2.10 -9.48 2.85
N LEU A 35 -1.23 -8.51 2.54
CA LEU A 35 -1.62 -7.38 1.69
C LEU A 35 -1.99 -7.87 0.29
N LYS A 36 -1.20 -8.77 -0.31
CA LYS A 36 -1.51 -9.31 -1.63
C LYS A 36 -2.87 -9.99 -1.66
N THR A 37 -3.17 -10.80 -0.63
CA THR A 37 -4.48 -11.45 -0.48
C THR A 37 -5.60 -10.40 -0.41
N MET A 38 -5.43 -9.33 0.36
CA MET A 38 -6.45 -8.27 0.45
C MET A 38 -6.63 -7.55 -0.89
N LEU A 39 -5.55 -7.25 -1.62
CA LEU A 39 -5.62 -6.63 -2.95
C LEU A 39 -6.40 -7.52 -3.93
N ASP A 40 -6.15 -8.85 -3.92
CA ASP A 40 -6.88 -9.81 -4.74
C ASP A 40 -8.37 -9.90 -4.34
N ARG A 41 -8.65 -9.82 -3.04
CA ARG A 41 -10.02 -9.83 -2.50
C ARG A 41 -10.78 -8.53 -2.77
N ALA A 42 -10.09 -7.45 -3.12
CA ALA A 42 -10.69 -6.19 -3.56
C ALA A 42 -11.14 -6.20 -5.03
N ASN A 43 -10.97 -7.31 -5.74
CA ASN A 43 -11.43 -7.46 -7.14
C ASN A 43 -12.90 -7.07 -7.38
N PRO A 44 -13.86 -7.27 -6.46
CA PRO A 44 -15.23 -6.79 -6.64
C PRO A 44 -15.38 -5.28 -6.82
N LEU A 45 -14.36 -4.48 -6.46
CA LEU A 45 -14.36 -3.02 -6.67
C LEU A 45 -14.10 -2.64 -8.14
N PHE A 46 -13.53 -3.56 -8.92
CA PHE A 46 -13.26 -3.34 -10.32
C PHE A 46 -14.55 -3.01 -11.08
N ASP A 47 -14.51 -1.96 -11.88
CA ASP A 47 -15.65 -1.49 -12.69
C ASP A 47 -16.88 -1.05 -11.86
N THR A 48 -16.67 -0.63 -10.61
CA THR A 48 -17.70 0.00 -9.77
C THR A 48 -17.53 1.52 -9.72
N ASP A 49 -18.41 2.20 -9.01
CA ASP A 49 -18.38 3.65 -8.77
C ASP A 49 -17.57 4.04 -7.52
N TYR A 50 -16.51 3.27 -7.19
CA TYR A 50 -15.62 3.55 -6.07
C TYR A 50 -15.21 5.02 -5.98
N ALA A 51 -15.02 5.54 -4.75
CA ALA A 51 -14.76 6.95 -4.50
C ALA A 51 -13.26 7.32 -4.55
N PHE A 52 -12.33 6.38 -4.32
CA PHE A 52 -10.90 6.68 -4.23
C PHE A 52 -10.29 7.13 -5.57
N THR A 53 -9.46 8.17 -5.48
CA THR A 53 -8.75 8.72 -6.63
C THR A 53 -7.24 8.72 -6.44
N LYS A 54 -6.77 8.47 -5.22
CA LYS A 54 -5.36 8.44 -4.87
C LYS A 54 -5.05 7.21 -4.01
N ALA A 55 -3.90 6.62 -4.26
CA ALA A 55 -3.30 5.61 -3.40
C ALA A 55 -1.90 6.06 -2.97
N TYR A 56 -1.50 5.64 -1.78
CA TYR A 56 -0.17 5.89 -1.21
C TYR A 56 0.40 4.57 -0.70
N LEU A 57 1.73 4.45 -0.73
CA LEU A 57 2.43 3.25 -0.28
C LEU A 57 3.47 3.61 0.80
N LEU A 58 3.38 2.91 1.92
CA LEU A 58 4.40 2.94 2.98
C LEU A 58 5.03 1.55 3.08
N ALA A 59 6.34 1.46 2.97
CA ALA A 59 7.03 0.17 3.06
C ALA A 59 8.28 0.24 3.93
N THR A 60 8.57 -0.88 4.61
CA THR A 60 9.79 -1.06 5.41
C THR A 60 10.51 -2.33 4.99
N ALA A 61 11.83 -2.35 5.07
CA ALA A 61 12.64 -3.53 4.83
C ALA A 61 13.92 -3.54 5.67
N ALA A 62 14.49 -4.71 5.86
CA ALA A 62 15.82 -4.89 6.47
C ALA A 62 16.94 -4.35 5.57
N GLU A 63 16.83 -4.54 4.26
CA GLU A 63 17.78 -4.01 3.30
C GLU A 63 17.46 -2.56 2.94
N ASP A 64 18.51 -1.75 2.75
CA ASP A 64 18.40 -0.37 2.29
C ASP A 64 18.99 -0.24 0.87
N ALA A 65 18.33 -0.88 -0.08
CA ALA A 65 18.69 -0.81 -1.49
C ALA A 65 17.47 -0.50 -2.34
N PRO A 66 17.60 0.31 -3.42
CA PRO A 66 16.47 0.65 -4.29
C PRO A 66 15.76 -0.57 -4.87
N GLU A 67 16.49 -1.63 -5.18
CA GLU A 67 15.97 -2.87 -5.74
C GLU A 67 15.04 -3.59 -4.76
N THR A 68 15.28 -3.43 -3.46
CA THR A 68 14.47 -4.04 -2.40
C THR A 68 13.03 -3.55 -2.45
N PHE A 69 12.83 -2.27 -2.73
CA PHE A 69 11.51 -1.66 -2.78
C PHE A 69 10.82 -1.77 -4.14
N ALA A 70 11.58 -1.82 -5.23
CA ALA A 70 11.06 -1.71 -6.59
C ALA A 70 9.95 -2.74 -6.92
N GLY A 71 10.08 -3.98 -6.46
CA GLY A 71 9.06 -5.01 -6.67
C GLY A 71 7.76 -4.74 -5.91
N THR A 72 7.87 -4.23 -4.68
CA THR A 72 6.73 -3.84 -3.84
C THR A 72 5.96 -2.66 -4.47
N GLU A 73 6.68 -1.64 -4.90
CA GLU A 73 6.08 -0.47 -5.57
C GLU A 73 5.39 -0.89 -6.87
N LYS A 74 6.05 -1.70 -7.69
CA LYS A 74 5.48 -2.21 -8.95
C LYS A 74 4.23 -3.05 -8.75
N ALA A 75 4.18 -3.86 -7.69
CA ALA A 75 3.01 -4.67 -7.37
C ALA A 75 1.80 -3.79 -7.01
N VAL A 76 1.99 -2.77 -6.18
CA VAL A 76 0.92 -1.82 -5.82
C VAL A 76 0.54 -0.95 -7.01
N GLN A 77 1.51 -0.46 -7.78
CA GLN A 77 1.25 0.31 -9.01
C GLN A 77 0.40 -0.49 -10.00
N GLY A 78 0.73 -1.78 -10.22
CA GLY A 78 -0.05 -2.64 -11.12
C GLY A 78 -1.49 -2.84 -10.66
N TRP A 79 -1.73 -2.91 -9.34
CA TRP A 79 -3.09 -2.93 -8.80
C TRP A 79 -3.80 -1.60 -9.04
N VAL A 80 -3.15 -0.48 -8.74
CA VAL A 80 -3.71 0.87 -8.94
C VAL A 80 -4.04 1.13 -10.40
N ASP A 81 -3.20 0.69 -11.33
CA ASP A 81 -3.39 0.88 -12.79
C ASP A 81 -4.66 0.18 -13.31
N CYS A 82 -5.18 -0.80 -12.58
CA CYS A 82 -6.47 -1.42 -12.89
C CYS A 82 -7.68 -0.54 -12.54
N PHE A 83 -7.48 0.53 -11.78
CA PHE A 83 -8.53 1.46 -11.36
C PHE A 83 -8.35 2.81 -12.06
N LEU A 84 -9.04 2.99 -13.18
CA LEU A 84 -8.83 4.10 -14.13
C LEU A 84 -8.93 5.52 -13.54
N ARG A 85 -9.60 5.67 -12.40
CA ARG A 85 -9.75 6.96 -11.69
C ARG A 85 -8.76 7.13 -10.55
N CYS A 86 -7.91 6.14 -10.29
CA CYS A 86 -6.94 6.14 -9.20
C CYS A 86 -5.52 6.30 -9.72
N ALA A 87 -4.68 7.00 -8.98
CA ALA A 87 -3.24 7.10 -9.23
C ALA A 87 -2.46 6.79 -7.97
N LEU A 88 -1.30 6.14 -8.09
CA LEU A 88 -0.33 6.04 -7.00
C LEU A 88 0.33 7.40 -6.84
N ALA A 89 -0.13 8.17 -5.84
CA ALA A 89 0.23 9.57 -5.65
C ALA A 89 1.53 9.77 -4.86
N GLY A 90 1.97 8.74 -4.15
CA GLY A 90 3.23 8.79 -3.41
C GLY A 90 3.60 7.45 -2.78
N ALA A 91 4.89 7.28 -2.56
CA ALA A 91 5.44 6.12 -1.88
C ALA A 91 6.58 6.54 -0.96
N VAL A 92 6.66 5.95 0.22
CA VAL A 92 7.75 6.14 1.17
C VAL A 92 8.32 4.77 1.56
N PHE A 93 9.63 4.66 1.48
CA PHE A 93 10.37 3.46 1.83
C PHE A 93 11.34 3.71 2.98
N ALA A 94 11.27 2.90 4.02
CA ALA A 94 12.22 2.86 5.12
C ALA A 94 13.05 1.58 5.04
N GLY A 95 14.20 1.65 4.39
CA GLY A 95 15.19 0.57 4.36
C GLY A 95 16.06 0.55 5.61
N GLY A 96 16.72 -0.58 5.87
CA GLY A 96 17.60 -0.74 7.03
C GLY A 96 16.89 -0.87 8.37
N VAL A 97 15.61 -1.23 8.38
CA VAL A 97 14.78 -1.40 9.59
C VAL A 97 14.56 -2.89 9.83
N ASN A 98 15.24 -3.47 10.82
CA ASN A 98 15.19 -4.89 11.16
C ASN A 98 14.35 -5.19 12.39
N GLY A 99 14.47 -4.38 13.43
CA GLY A 99 13.90 -4.64 14.74
C GLY A 99 12.89 -3.61 15.19
N VAL A 100 12.17 -3.97 16.24
CA VAL A 100 11.19 -3.09 16.88
C VAL A 100 11.89 -1.80 17.37
N GLY A 101 11.37 -0.65 16.94
CA GLY A 101 11.87 0.66 17.35
C GLY A 101 13.04 1.21 16.51
N GLU A 102 13.64 0.43 15.63
CA GLU A 102 14.78 0.89 14.79
C GLU A 102 14.39 1.98 13.79
N ILE A 103 13.10 2.10 13.48
CA ILE A 103 12.61 3.19 12.63
C ILE A 103 12.67 4.57 13.31
N ALA A 104 12.89 4.62 14.62
CA ALA A 104 12.97 5.90 15.36
C ALA A 104 14.08 6.78 14.79
N GLY A 105 13.74 8.02 14.40
CA GLY A 105 14.68 8.95 13.78
C GLY A 105 14.99 8.70 12.30
N HIS A 106 14.38 7.69 11.68
CA HIS A 106 14.56 7.44 10.25
C HIS A 106 13.93 8.56 9.42
N ILE A 107 14.60 9.00 8.35
CA ILE A 107 14.13 10.09 7.48
C ILE A 107 12.75 9.79 6.85
N ALA A 108 12.44 8.53 6.62
CA ALA A 108 11.15 8.11 6.06
C ALA A 108 9.96 8.52 6.94
N LEU A 109 10.13 8.68 8.25
CA LEU A 109 9.07 9.17 9.13
C LEU A 109 8.68 10.61 8.78
N GLU A 110 9.66 11.48 8.55
CA GLU A 110 9.42 12.86 8.13
C GLU A 110 8.82 12.90 6.72
N GLN A 111 9.33 12.08 5.80
CA GLN A 111 8.78 11.95 4.44
C GLN A 111 7.30 11.54 4.47
N ALA A 112 6.96 10.51 5.27
CA ALA A 112 5.59 10.06 5.43
C ALA A 112 4.69 11.13 6.07
N TYR A 113 5.21 11.86 7.07
CA TYR A 113 4.50 12.97 7.69
C TYR A 113 4.20 14.09 6.70
N GLN A 114 5.19 14.52 5.91
CA GLN A 114 4.98 15.56 4.90
C GLN A 114 4.01 15.10 3.81
N MET A 115 4.14 13.85 3.33
CA MET A 115 3.19 13.27 2.40
C MET A 115 1.76 13.29 2.95
N GLY A 116 1.58 12.96 4.24
CA GLY A 116 0.29 12.99 4.90
C GLY A 116 -0.32 14.39 5.02
N LYS A 117 0.50 15.46 5.05
CA LYS A 117 0.03 16.85 5.08
C LYS A 117 -0.51 17.34 3.73
N GLU A 118 -0.11 16.72 2.64
CA GLU A 118 -0.51 17.09 1.28
C GLU A 118 -1.78 16.35 0.81
N VAL A 119 -2.27 15.48 1.64
CA VAL A 119 -3.42 14.61 1.35
C VAL A 119 -4.75 15.33 1.55
#